data_801f1a1ed4c5f2167720fc6cb146ad24
#
_entry.id   801f1a1ed4c5f2167720fc6cb146ad24
#
_cell.length_a   1.000
_cell.length_b   1.000
_cell.length_c   1.000
_cell.angle_alpha   90.00
_cell.angle_beta   90.00
_cell.angle_gamma   90.00
#
_symmetry.space_group_name_H-M   'P 1'
#
loop_
_entity.id
_entity.type
_entity.pdbx_description
1 polymer ?
#
loop_
_entity_poly.entity_id
_entity_poly.type
_entity_poly.pdbx_seq_one_letter_code
_entity_poly.pdbx_strand_id
1 'polypeptide(L)'
;MIRLQTNMSSQLDQTYRSEDISNFKKLEVGVNGLYRDLKAHEQKDKNVHDSSQIKYENTTVDKILIYQMSRIRNLVLGSDKDSLKEVKDARVDNDGNEYPILSERLNAQYDNMTNRINEVEKRFIEINFDEYEPDKTGEVGIANELQHALNRLRDAKGGILHIKNGDYLMDARVAVYSNTEIKMENNVTLYRGWRGGFFDIGHKNDAYHEYEGVHNVHITGGTLDGNYENIDKFPTTELNFIQLRHNDNVSLTNMRFRNAISFHVTDINGSRNIKIRDCIFEGYINLNGKEYKEAVQLSEYTDDSIGGAGYEDGTPTRDVVIDNCVFRKSDILDSFNVAIGNHLSRHDIWQKNFKIQNCVFEDIKQIAVRPYKWNNVKVLNNEFLRCNEGVRISSVNGDDISANDVNGIPSGQPQTGMLYTIEGNVFRDYKSKGITAYGKQYNDITARITEINITNNFFVSDNNNVGEAIVLSLCASVHIKTNTIGYAYRAIKLTGCHTIVINSNYINNVKTEAIFNKASPYTGYSALCRHIYISDNIINITGRNGFYLQYMRNFFVKNNTITNTNDYNVDGTRR
;
A
#
# COMPACT_ATOMS: atom_id res chain seq x y z
N MET A 1 21.29 32.71 -25.88
CA MET A 1 20.49 31.99 -24.85
C MET A 1 19.40 31.23 -25.57
N ILE A 2 19.47 29.94 -25.57
CA ILE A 2 18.50 29.07 -26.24
C ILE A 2 17.36 28.80 -25.25
N ARG A 3 16.12 29.05 -25.65
CA ARG A 3 14.93 28.74 -24.88
C ARG A 3 14.17 27.67 -25.64
N LEU A 4 14.11 26.47 -25.11
CA LEU A 4 13.34 25.37 -25.71
C LEU A 4 11.85 25.57 -25.38
N GLN A 5 11.00 25.46 -26.40
CA GLN A 5 9.55 25.59 -26.25
C GLN A 5 9.00 24.34 -25.56
N THR A 6 8.51 24.50 -24.32
CA THR A 6 7.99 23.40 -23.49
C THR A 6 6.44 23.33 -23.52
N ASN A 7 5.78 24.00 -24.48
CA ASN A 7 4.32 23.94 -24.62
C ASN A 7 3.94 22.69 -25.41
N MET A 8 3.78 21.57 -24.71
CA MET A 8 3.14 20.38 -25.25
C MET A 8 1.63 20.41 -24.94
N SER A 9 0.79 19.92 -25.88
CA SER A 9 -0.65 19.94 -25.75
C SER A 9 -1.17 19.11 -24.55
N SER A 10 -2.34 19.42 -24.04
CA SER A 10 -2.83 19.09 -22.70
C SER A 10 -3.23 17.62 -22.42
N GLN A 11 -2.92 16.66 -23.29
CA GLN A 11 -3.54 15.32 -23.25
C GLN A 11 -2.60 14.09 -23.13
N LEU A 12 -1.31 14.27 -22.91
CA LEU A 12 -0.39 13.16 -22.61
C LEU A 12 -0.27 12.90 -21.10
N ASP A 13 -0.10 11.65 -20.70
CA ASP A 13 0.07 11.21 -19.30
C ASP A 13 1.06 12.12 -18.53
N GLN A 14 0.63 12.61 -17.36
CA GLN A 14 1.38 13.57 -16.55
C GLN A 14 2.77 13.07 -16.14
N THR A 15 2.98 11.76 -16.08
CA THR A 15 4.26 11.16 -15.68
C THR A 15 5.29 11.25 -16.80
N TYR A 16 4.92 10.91 -18.02
CA TYR A 16 5.77 11.07 -19.21
C TYR A 16 6.13 12.55 -19.48
N ARG A 17 5.17 13.45 -19.28
CA ARG A 17 5.41 14.90 -19.40
C ARG A 17 6.43 15.43 -18.41
N SER A 18 6.39 14.97 -17.16
CA SER A 18 7.31 15.50 -16.14
C SER A 18 8.75 15.05 -16.39
N GLU A 19 8.95 13.85 -16.95
CA GLU A 19 10.28 13.35 -17.30
C GLU A 19 10.83 14.02 -18.54
N ASP A 20 10.02 14.19 -19.59
CA ASP A 20 10.45 14.86 -20.82
C ASP A 20 10.71 16.36 -20.59
N ILE A 21 9.85 17.06 -19.87
CA ILE A 21 10.08 18.46 -19.48
C ILE A 21 11.32 18.58 -18.58
N SER A 22 11.55 17.63 -17.68
CA SER A 22 12.76 17.59 -16.85
C SER A 22 14.01 17.37 -17.69
N ASN A 23 13.98 16.48 -18.66
CA ASN A 23 15.09 16.19 -19.55
C ASN A 23 15.37 17.35 -20.49
N PHE A 24 14.34 18.00 -21.06
CA PHE A 24 14.49 19.22 -21.86
C PHE A 24 15.03 20.39 -21.04
N LYS A 25 14.61 20.58 -19.79
CA LYS A 25 15.17 21.60 -18.88
C LYS A 25 16.63 21.32 -18.52
N LYS A 26 17.02 20.06 -18.32
CA LYS A 26 18.41 19.67 -18.07
C LYS A 26 19.29 19.95 -19.30
N LEU A 27 18.77 19.68 -20.49
CA LEU A 27 19.45 19.97 -21.75
C LEU A 27 19.60 21.47 -21.97
N GLU A 28 18.56 22.25 -21.72
CA GLU A 28 18.60 23.73 -21.80
C GLU A 28 19.61 24.34 -20.81
N VAL A 29 19.64 23.85 -19.57
CA VAL A 29 20.58 24.28 -18.54
C VAL A 29 22.02 23.91 -18.93
N GLY A 30 22.22 22.69 -19.45
CA GLY A 30 23.53 22.22 -19.91
C GLY A 30 24.06 23.04 -21.08
N VAL A 31 23.24 23.29 -22.11
CA VAL A 31 23.62 24.08 -23.30
C VAL A 31 23.83 25.54 -22.94
N ASN A 32 22.98 26.12 -22.08
CA ASN A 32 23.14 27.51 -21.61
C ASN A 32 24.34 27.65 -20.64
N GLY A 33 24.71 26.57 -19.92
CA GLY A 33 25.95 26.50 -19.12
C GLY A 33 27.19 26.56 -20.00
N LEU A 34 27.29 25.68 -20.99
CA LEU A 34 28.36 25.62 -21.97
C LEU A 34 28.51 26.93 -22.74
N TYR A 35 27.41 27.60 -23.10
CA TYR A 35 27.42 28.89 -23.78
C TYR A 35 27.94 30.02 -22.88
N ARG A 36 27.61 30.00 -21.57
CA ARG A 36 28.13 30.96 -20.59
C ARG A 36 29.62 30.74 -20.33
N ASP A 37 30.07 29.50 -20.23
CA ASP A 37 31.46 29.15 -20.00
C ASP A 37 32.31 29.50 -21.22
N LEU A 38 31.80 29.30 -22.44
CA LEU A 38 32.45 29.72 -23.68
C LEU A 38 32.59 31.24 -23.77
N LYS A 39 31.49 31.99 -23.44
CA LYS A 39 31.56 33.47 -23.39
C LYS A 39 32.44 33.99 -22.28
N ALA A 40 32.47 33.34 -21.12
CA ALA A 40 33.37 33.70 -20.03
C ALA A 40 34.84 33.44 -20.41
N HIS A 41 35.10 32.42 -21.21
CA HIS A 41 36.44 32.14 -21.76
C HIS A 41 36.84 33.16 -22.82
N GLU A 42 35.93 33.56 -23.73
CA GLU A 42 36.16 34.62 -24.74
C GLU A 42 36.44 35.99 -24.11
N GLN A 43 35.92 36.27 -22.91
CA GLN A 43 36.10 37.56 -22.23
C GLN A 43 37.35 37.63 -21.33
N LYS A 44 37.98 36.48 -21.03
CA LYS A 44 39.07 36.44 -20.04
C LYS A 44 40.49 36.72 -20.57
N ASP A 45 40.75 36.55 -21.87
CA ASP A 45 42.10 36.75 -22.40
C ASP A 45 42.10 37.26 -23.85
N LYS A 46 42.95 38.26 -24.12
CA LYS A 46 43.18 38.82 -25.46
C LYS A 46 43.88 37.86 -26.45
N ASN A 47 44.05 36.59 -26.09
CA ASN A 47 44.71 35.55 -26.89
C ASN A 47 43.86 34.25 -26.94
N VAL A 48 42.56 34.35 -27.03
CA VAL A 48 41.71 33.17 -27.20
C VAL A 48 41.93 32.58 -28.59
N HIS A 49 42.30 31.32 -28.66
CA HIS A 49 42.41 30.61 -29.92
C HIS A 49 41.03 30.51 -30.58
N ASP A 50 40.97 30.84 -31.87
CA ASP A 50 39.79 30.59 -32.69
C ASP A 50 39.42 29.07 -32.62
N SER A 51 38.15 28.75 -32.42
CA SER A 51 37.68 27.38 -32.32
C SER A 51 38.06 26.50 -33.50
N SER A 52 38.31 27.12 -34.68
CA SER A 52 38.85 26.47 -35.86
C SER A 52 40.31 26.02 -35.72
N GLN A 53 41.06 26.58 -34.74
CA GLN A 53 42.47 26.27 -34.48
C GLN A 53 42.64 25.18 -33.39
N ILE A 54 41.64 24.93 -32.56
CA ILE A 54 41.70 23.92 -31.52
C ILE A 54 41.36 22.53 -32.12
N LYS A 55 42.32 21.62 -32.06
CA LYS A 55 42.11 20.24 -32.53
C LYS A 55 41.72 19.34 -31.37
N TYR A 56 40.68 18.52 -31.62
CA TYR A 56 40.31 17.40 -30.79
C TYR A 56 40.25 16.15 -31.68
N GLU A 57 41.06 15.14 -31.35
CA GLU A 57 41.29 13.96 -32.18
C GLU A 57 41.71 14.36 -33.63
N ASN A 58 40.97 13.98 -34.65
CA ASN A 58 41.27 14.22 -36.05
C ASN A 58 40.48 15.40 -36.65
N THR A 59 39.82 16.23 -35.82
CA THR A 59 39.02 17.37 -36.31
C THR A 59 39.20 18.61 -35.43
N THR A 60 38.64 19.73 -35.82
CA THR A 60 38.70 20.97 -35.04
C THR A 60 37.42 21.13 -34.19
N VAL A 61 37.53 21.80 -33.04
CA VAL A 61 36.38 22.08 -32.15
C VAL A 61 35.28 22.82 -32.90
N ASP A 62 35.63 23.69 -33.81
CA ASP A 62 34.70 24.40 -34.69
C ASP A 62 33.82 23.42 -35.51
N LYS A 63 34.45 22.45 -36.17
CA LYS A 63 33.71 21.42 -36.93
C LYS A 63 32.81 20.53 -36.05
N ILE A 64 33.30 20.23 -34.84
CA ILE A 64 32.52 19.47 -33.86
C ILE A 64 31.29 20.29 -33.41
N LEU A 65 31.47 21.56 -33.12
CA LEU A 65 30.37 22.46 -32.71
C LEU A 65 29.34 22.63 -33.84
N ILE A 66 29.79 22.85 -35.08
CA ILE A 66 28.92 22.94 -36.25
C ILE A 66 28.16 21.65 -36.46
N TYR A 67 28.81 20.50 -36.32
CA TYR A 67 28.17 19.19 -36.43
C TYR A 67 27.13 18.97 -35.31
N GLN A 68 27.44 19.30 -34.07
CA GLN A 68 26.51 19.21 -32.95
C GLN A 68 25.32 20.18 -33.08
N MET A 69 25.57 21.40 -33.54
CA MET A 69 24.52 22.37 -33.83
C MET A 69 23.62 21.91 -34.99
N SER A 70 24.19 21.29 -36.02
CA SER A 70 23.45 20.70 -37.11
C SER A 70 22.56 19.54 -36.59
N ARG A 71 23.12 18.67 -35.74
CA ARG A 71 22.33 17.59 -35.09
C ARG A 71 21.18 18.12 -34.24
N ILE A 72 21.42 19.15 -33.44
CA ILE A 72 20.37 19.79 -32.61
C ILE A 72 19.31 20.44 -33.51
N ARG A 73 19.74 21.11 -34.58
CA ARG A 73 18.82 21.73 -35.54
C ARG A 73 17.94 20.71 -36.26
N ASN A 74 18.53 19.58 -36.66
CA ASN A 74 17.80 18.49 -37.28
C ASN A 74 16.86 17.79 -36.32
N LEU A 75 17.22 17.63 -35.05
CA LEU A 75 16.34 17.15 -33.97
C LEU A 75 15.15 18.10 -33.70
N VAL A 76 15.38 19.42 -33.79
CA VAL A 76 14.35 20.43 -33.51
C VAL A 76 13.45 20.70 -34.72
N LEU A 77 13.97 20.61 -35.94
CA LEU A 77 13.24 20.99 -37.17
C LEU A 77 12.69 19.80 -37.96
N GLY A 78 13.10 18.57 -37.65
CA GLY A 78 12.46 17.32 -38.14
C GLY A 78 12.32 17.14 -39.67
N SER A 79 13.04 17.92 -40.49
CA SER A 79 12.68 18.05 -41.93
C SER A 79 13.76 17.60 -42.90
N ASP A 80 14.86 16.99 -42.50
CA ASP A 80 15.94 16.67 -43.43
C ASP A 80 16.07 15.17 -43.69
N LYS A 81 16.36 14.84 -44.97
CA LYS A 81 16.54 13.44 -45.46
C LYS A 81 17.73 12.73 -44.77
N ASP A 82 18.59 13.46 -44.08
CA ASP A 82 19.77 12.96 -43.35
C ASP A 82 19.58 12.92 -41.82
N SER A 83 18.32 12.89 -41.36
CA SER A 83 18.02 12.70 -39.93
C SER A 83 18.61 11.39 -39.42
N LEU A 84 19.22 11.44 -38.21
CA LEU A 84 19.77 10.28 -37.54
C LEU A 84 18.78 9.10 -37.53
N LYS A 85 19.30 7.89 -37.57
CA LYS A 85 18.51 6.66 -37.54
C LYS A 85 17.44 6.69 -36.45
N GLU A 86 17.78 7.20 -35.27
CA GLU A 86 16.88 7.37 -34.12
C GLU A 86 15.66 8.27 -34.44
N VAL A 87 15.84 9.34 -35.21
CA VAL A 87 14.73 10.22 -35.63
C VAL A 87 13.91 9.57 -36.75
N LYS A 88 14.52 8.76 -37.58
CA LYS A 88 13.81 7.94 -38.60
C LYS A 88 13.01 6.84 -37.91
N ASP A 89 13.63 6.13 -36.97
CA ASP A 89 12.96 5.08 -36.19
C ASP A 89 11.81 5.67 -35.37
N ALA A 90 11.94 6.91 -34.85
CA ALA A 90 10.88 7.62 -34.16
C ALA A 90 9.69 8.02 -35.06
N ARG A 91 9.80 7.93 -36.38
CA ARG A 91 8.69 8.15 -37.34
C ARG A 91 7.98 6.88 -37.77
N VAL A 92 8.43 5.73 -37.31
CA VAL A 92 7.80 4.44 -37.56
C VAL A 92 6.89 4.13 -36.37
N ASP A 93 5.66 3.74 -36.61
CA ASP A 93 4.76 3.28 -35.58
C ASP A 93 5.00 1.80 -35.19
N ASN A 94 4.28 1.31 -34.21
CA ASN A 94 4.41 -0.08 -33.75
C ASN A 94 3.98 -1.12 -34.78
N ASP A 95 3.21 -0.70 -35.76
CA ASP A 95 2.74 -1.56 -36.88
C ASP A 95 3.67 -1.50 -38.10
N GLY A 96 4.76 -0.72 -38.01
CA GLY A 96 5.79 -0.58 -39.03
C GLY A 96 5.48 0.48 -40.11
N ASN A 97 4.47 1.33 -39.93
CA ASN A 97 4.15 2.40 -40.85
C ASN A 97 5.10 3.57 -40.68
N GLU A 98 5.68 4.06 -41.80
CA GLU A 98 6.59 5.20 -41.81
C GLU A 98 5.82 6.51 -42.09
N TYR A 99 6.13 7.54 -41.29
CA TYR A 99 5.55 8.88 -41.43
C TYR A 99 6.61 9.91 -41.87
N PRO A 100 6.26 10.86 -42.73
CA PRO A 100 7.19 11.89 -43.21
C PRO A 100 7.82 12.72 -42.07
N ILE A 101 7.03 13.03 -41.03
CA ILE A 101 7.47 13.76 -39.85
C ILE A 101 6.90 13.15 -38.57
N LEU A 102 7.56 13.36 -37.45
CA LEU A 102 7.14 12.81 -36.14
C LEU A 102 5.74 13.28 -35.72
N SER A 103 5.38 14.54 -36.03
CA SER A 103 4.04 15.06 -35.70
C SER A 103 2.92 14.32 -36.44
N GLU A 104 3.12 13.88 -37.68
CA GLU A 104 2.14 13.08 -38.39
C GLU A 104 1.96 11.69 -37.75
N ARG A 105 3.07 11.04 -37.35
CA ARG A 105 3.00 9.79 -36.59
C ARG A 105 2.20 9.98 -35.28
N LEU A 106 2.53 11.02 -34.51
CA LEU A 106 1.87 11.31 -33.25
C LEU A 106 0.38 11.63 -33.44
N ASN A 107 0.03 12.38 -34.50
CA ASN A 107 -1.35 12.66 -34.85
C ASN A 107 -2.09 11.38 -35.24
N ALA A 108 -1.49 10.53 -36.09
CA ALA A 108 -2.09 9.25 -36.46
C ALA A 108 -2.30 8.32 -35.26
N GLN A 109 -1.35 8.28 -34.33
CA GLN A 109 -1.51 7.54 -33.08
C GLN A 109 -2.60 8.15 -32.19
N TYR A 110 -2.68 9.48 -32.10
CA TYR A 110 -3.73 10.17 -31.37
C TYR A 110 -5.11 9.89 -31.97
N ASP A 111 -5.25 9.98 -33.29
CA ASP A 111 -6.50 9.68 -33.99
C ASP A 111 -6.90 8.22 -33.81
N ASN A 112 -5.94 7.30 -33.92
CA ASN A 112 -6.19 5.87 -33.65
C ASN A 112 -6.65 5.66 -32.21
N MET A 113 -5.98 6.28 -31.23
CA MET A 113 -6.34 6.18 -29.84
C MET A 113 -7.71 6.84 -29.55
N THR A 114 -7.99 7.99 -30.16
CA THR A 114 -9.29 8.67 -30.09
C THR A 114 -10.40 7.81 -30.70
N ASN A 115 -10.15 7.21 -31.88
CA ASN A 115 -11.10 6.30 -32.48
C ASN A 115 -11.35 5.05 -31.61
N ARG A 116 -10.31 4.47 -31.02
CA ARG A 116 -10.45 3.35 -30.08
C ARG A 116 -11.22 3.74 -28.81
N ILE A 117 -10.99 4.95 -28.28
CA ILE A 117 -11.76 5.48 -27.16
C ILE A 117 -13.24 5.65 -27.56
N ASN A 118 -13.52 6.28 -28.69
CA ASN A 118 -14.88 6.46 -29.20
C ASN A 118 -15.58 5.11 -29.46
N GLU A 119 -14.85 4.11 -29.96
CA GLU A 119 -15.37 2.74 -30.10
C GLU A 119 -15.67 2.06 -28.78
N VAL A 120 -14.85 2.30 -27.75
CA VAL A 120 -15.11 1.82 -26.39
C VAL A 120 -16.32 2.54 -25.79
N GLU A 121 -16.39 3.87 -25.91
CA GLU A 121 -17.53 4.66 -25.43
C GLU A 121 -18.85 4.26 -26.09
N LYS A 122 -18.85 3.94 -27.39
CA LYS A 122 -20.03 3.41 -28.08
C LYS A 122 -20.48 2.02 -27.62
N ARG A 123 -19.59 1.27 -26.96
CA ARG A 123 -19.89 -0.08 -26.42
C ARG A 123 -20.32 -0.04 -24.97
N PHE A 124 -20.03 1.04 -24.23
CA PHE A 124 -20.45 1.20 -22.86
C PHE A 124 -21.96 1.38 -22.79
N ILE A 125 -22.64 0.49 -22.09
CA ILE A 125 -24.08 0.56 -21.86
C ILE A 125 -24.36 0.92 -20.40
N GLU A 126 -25.45 1.64 -20.18
CA GLU A 126 -25.99 1.87 -18.85
C GLU A 126 -27.25 1.03 -18.67
N ILE A 127 -27.34 0.32 -17.55
CA ILE A 127 -28.48 -0.54 -17.19
C ILE A 127 -29.07 0.00 -15.89
N ASN A 128 -30.36 0.28 -15.90
CA ASN A 128 -31.11 0.45 -14.68
C ASN A 128 -31.59 -0.91 -14.19
N PHE A 129 -31.21 -1.32 -12.97
CA PHE A 129 -31.59 -2.63 -12.43
C PHE A 129 -33.10 -2.82 -12.33
N ASP A 130 -33.88 -1.74 -12.22
CA ASP A 130 -35.34 -1.79 -12.23
C ASP A 130 -35.94 -2.39 -13.54
N GLU A 131 -35.16 -2.44 -14.64
CA GLU A 131 -35.57 -3.12 -15.89
C GLU A 131 -35.78 -4.63 -15.70
N TYR A 132 -35.21 -5.20 -14.63
CA TYR A 132 -35.33 -6.63 -14.27
C TYR A 132 -36.40 -6.90 -13.21
N GLU A 133 -37.15 -5.88 -12.81
CA GLU A 133 -38.23 -5.97 -11.82
C GLU A 133 -37.80 -6.67 -10.49
N PRO A 134 -36.63 -6.33 -9.89
CA PRO A 134 -36.16 -6.99 -8.69
C PRO A 134 -37.06 -6.71 -7.50
N ASP A 135 -37.18 -7.67 -6.61
CA ASP A 135 -37.81 -7.43 -5.31
C ASP A 135 -36.95 -6.42 -4.50
N LYS A 136 -37.59 -5.35 -4.03
CA LYS A 136 -36.98 -4.28 -3.22
C LYS A 136 -37.39 -4.33 -1.75
N THR A 137 -38.07 -5.39 -1.32
CA THR A 137 -38.51 -5.55 0.06
C THR A 137 -37.57 -6.41 0.89
N GLY A 138 -36.63 -7.11 0.23
CA GLY A 138 -35.71 -8.04 0.85
C GLY A 138 -36.33 -9.41 1.18
N GLU A 139 -37.50 -9.74 0.61
CA GLU A 139 -38.22 -11.01 0.87
C GLU A 139 -37.86 -12.07 -0.18
N VAL A 140 -37.69 -11.67 -1.45
CA VAL A 140 -37.40 -12.58 -2.58
C VAL A 140 -35.97 -12.40 -3.03
N GLY A 141 -35.28 -13.50 -3.34
CA GLY A 141 -33.89 -13.47 -3.84
C GLY A 141 -33.79 -12.83 -5.21
N ILE A 142 -32.74 -12.01 -5.42
CA ILE A 142 -32.52 -11.24 -6.66
C ILE A 142 -31.22 -11.60 -7.39
N ALA A 143 -30.52 -12.64 -6.95
CA ALA A 143 -29.20 -12.94 -7.51
C ALA A 143 -29.25 -13.32 -9.01
N ASN A 144 -30.33 -13.94 -9.47
CA ASN A 144 -30.52 -14.27 -10.87
C ASN A 144 -30.69 -13.02 -11.74
N GLU A 145 -31.53 -12.10 -11.33
CA GLU A 145 -31.81 -10.83 -12.02
C GLU A 145 -30.52 -9.98 -12.08
N LEU A 146 -29.81 -9.90 -10.95
CA LEU A 146 -28.55 -9.19 -10.86
C LEU A 146 -27.47 -9.82 -11.75
N GLN A 147 -27.37 -11.15 -11.76
CA GLN A 147 -26.43 -11.85 -12.64
C GLN A 147 -26.79 -11.66 -14.12
N HIS A 148 -28.08 -11.62 -14.48
CA HIS A 148 -28.50 -11.32 -15.86
C HIS A 148 -28.08 -9.90 -16.28
N ALA A 149 -28.25 -8.90 -15.41
CA ALA A 149 -27.79 -7.54 -15.67
C ALA A 149 -26.25 -7.49 -15.86
N LEU A 150 -25.50 -8.15 -14.99
CA LEU A 150 -24.03 -8.23 -15.08
C LEU A 150 -23.56 -9.00 -16.33
N ASN A 151 -24.26 -10.07 -16.73
CA ASN A 151 -23.97 -10.79 -17.96
C ASN A 151 -24.17 -9.90 -19.20
N ARG A 152 -25.22 -9.08 -19.21
CA ARG A 152 -25.45 -8.11 -20.31
C ARG A 152 -24.32 -7.07 -20.40
N LEU A 153 -23.77 -6.60 -19.24
CA LEU A 153 -22.58 -5.75 -19.24
C LEU A 153 -21.35 -6.48 -19.78
N ARG A 154 -21.13 -7.74 -19.38
CA ARG A 154 -20.06 -8.59 -19.93
C ARG A 154 -20.14 -8.70 -21.45
N ASP A 155 -21.32 -9.00 -21.97
CA ASP A 155 -21.56 -9.21 -23.41
C ASP A 155 -21.37 -7.90 -24.20
N ALA A 156 -21.69 -6.77 -23.58
CA ALA A 156 -21.38 -5.43 -24.09
C ALA A 156 -19.92 -5.01 -23.90
N LYS A 157 -19.06 -5.84 -23.25
CA LYS A 157 -17.65 -5.58 -22.90
C LYS A 157 -17.44 -4.47 -21.89
N GLY A 158 -18.46 -4.11 -21.14
CA GLY A 158 -18.43 -3.15 -20.04
C GLY A 158 -19.64 -2.24 -19.99
N GLY A 159 -19.74 -1.47 -18.91
CA GLY A 159 -20.82 -0.51 -18.72
C GLY A 159 -21.12 -0.23 -17.26
N ILE A 160 -22.24 0.43 -17.02
CA ILE A 160 -22.67 0.88 -15.70
C ILE A 160 -23.99 0.20 -15.31
N LEU A 161 -24.03 -0.38 -14.12
CA LEU A 161 -25.27 -0.88 -13.50
C LEU A 161 -25.70 0.07 -12.40
N HIS A 162 -26.88 0.65 -12.53
CA HIS A 162 -27.51 1.49 -11.53
C HIS A 162 -28.49 0.68 -10.70
N ILE A 163 -28.26 0.63 -9.37
CA ILE A 163 -29.18 -0.01 -8.41
C ILE A 163 -29.82 1.07 -7.56
N LYS A 164 -31.15 1.18 -7.65
CA LYS A 164 -31.95 2.18 -6.95
C LYS A 164 -32.23 1.77 -5.50
N ASN A 165 -32.62 2.74 -4.67
CA ASN A 165 -32.96 2.51 -3.28
C ASN A 165 -33.94 1.33 -3.09
N GLY A 166 -33.66 0.50 -2.10
CA GLY A 166 -34.42 -0.68 -1.75
C GLY A 166 -33.62 -1.66 -0.91
N ASP A 167 -34.33 -2.61 -0.34
CA ASP A 167 -33.77 -3.74 0.40
C ASP A 167 -33.82 -4.97 -0.51
N TYR A 168 -32.67 -5.59 -0.73
CA TYR A 168 -32.52 -6.67 -1.69
C TYR A 168 -31.93 -7.92 -1.03
N LEU A 169 -32.56 -9.08 -1.23
CA LEU A 169 -32.07 -10.33 -0.70
C LEU A 169 -31.15 -11.03 -1.70
N MET A 170 -29.87 -11.18 -1.35
CA MET A 170 -28.90 -11.93 -2.14
C MET A 170 -28.95 -13.40 -1.77
N ASP A 171 -29.61 -14.22 -2.58
CA ASP A 171 -29.79 -15.67 -2.40
C ASP A 171 -28.69 -16.51 -3.08
N ALA A 172 -27.77 -15.86 -3.79
CA ALA A 172 -26.53 -16.43 -4.31
C ALA A 172 -25.46 -15.35 -4.49
N ARG A 173 -24.22 -15.77 -4.70
CA ARG A 173 -23.12 -14.90 -5.10
C ARG A 173 -23.18 -14.65 -6.60
N VAL A 174 -22.88 -13.43 -7.03
CA VAL A 174 -22.83 -13.08 -8.45
C VAL A 174 -21.40 -12.78 -8.90
N ALA A 175 -21.12 -13.08 -10.17
CA ALA A 175 -19.84 -12.78 -10.82
C ALA A 175 -19.89 -11.38 -11.44
N VAL A 176 -18.84 -10.58 -11.19
CA VAL A 176 -18.63 -9.27 -11.80
C VAL A 176 -17.50 -9.38 -12.83
N TYR A 177 -17.65 -8.73 -13.95
CA TYR A 177 -16.75 -8.85 -15.09
C TYR A 177 -15.96 -7.56 -15.36
N SER A 178 -14.97 -7.62 -16.23
CA SER A 178 -14.12 -6.47 -16.58
C SER A 178 -14.91 -5.29 -17.13
N ASN A 179 -14.41 -4.09 -16.86
CA ASN A 179 -14.98 -2.82 -17.31
C ASN A 179 -16.40 -2.56 -16.80
N THR A 180 -16.70 -3.02 -15.58
CA THR A 180 -18.02 -2.88 -14.94
C THR A 180 -17.97 -1.86 -13.82
N GLU A 181 -18.89 -0.90 -13.85
CA GLU A 181 -19.18 -0.01 -12.73
C GLU A 181 -20.56 -0.34 -12.14
N ILE A 182 -20.63 -0.64 -10.83
CA ILE A 182 -21.88 -0.82 -10.09
C ILE A 182 -22.10 0.42 -9.22
N LYS A 183 -23.17 1.14 -9.50
CA LYS A 183 -23.59 2.34 -8.75
C LYS A 183 -24.83 2.03 -7.94
N MET A 184 -24.68 1.94 -6.64
CA MET A 184 -25.79 1.79 -5.69
C MET A 184 -26.15 3.15 -5.08
N GLU A 185 -27.43 3.46 -5.01
CA GLU A 185 -27.88 4.63 -4.26
C GLU A 185 -27.64 4.45 -2.75
N ASN A 186 -27.65 5.54 -1.99
CA ASN A 186 -27.26 5.54 -0.58
C ASN A 186 -28.11 4.63 0.33
N ASN A 187 -29.38 4.44 -0.03
CA ASN A 187 -30.32 3.60 0.72
C ASN A 187 -30.54 2.23 0.08
N VAL A 188 -29.56 1.75 -0.68
CA VAL A 188 -29.53 0.35 -1.13
C VAL A 188 -28.94 -0.50 -0.03
N THR A 189 -29.64 -1.58 0.35
CA THR A 189 -29.09 -2.62 1.19
C THR A 189 -29.19 -3.97 0.49
N LEU A 190 -28.05 -4.63 0.29
CA LEU A 190 -28.00 -6.03 -0.12
C LEU A 190 -27.86 -6.89 1.13
N TYR A 191 -28.89 -7.62 1.49
CA TYR A 191 -28.89 -8.55 2.61
C TYR A 191 -28.46 -9.95 2.17
N ARG A 192 -27.59 -10.58 2.94
CA ARG A 192 -27.25 -11.98 2.70
C ARG A 192 -28.49 -12.88 2.96
N GLY A 193 -28.88 -13.65 1.96
CA GLY A 193 -29.99 -14.60 1.99
C GLY A 193 -29.57 -16.05 1.80
N TRP A 194 -28.28 -16.40 1.97
CA TRP A 194 -27.75 -17.75 1.78
C TRP A 194 -26.44 -17.92 2.59
N ARG A 195 -25.78 -19.07 2.46
CA ARG A 195 -24.54 -19.39 3.21
C ARG A 195 -23.26 -18.69 2.73
N GLY A 196 -23.27 -17.96 1.62
CA GLY A 196 -22.07 -17.32 1.02
C GLY A 196 -22.17 -15.80 0.96
N GLY A 197 -21.22 -15.18 0.24
CA GLY A 197 -21.11 -13.72 0.10
C GLY A 197 -21.87 -13.13 -1.08
N PHE A 198 -21.46 -11.94 -1.53
CA PHE A 198 -22.21 -11.13 -2.50
C PHE A 198 -21.58 -11.16 -3.88
N PHE A 199 -20.27 -10.84 -3.99
CA PHE A 199 -19.61 -10.66 -5.27
C PHE A 199 -18.33 -11.48 -5.39
N ASP A 200 -18.17 -12.16 -6.53
CA ASP A 200 -16.88 -12.64 -7.03
C ASP A 200 -16.43 -11.70 -8.17
N ILE A 201 -15.25 -11.13 -8.04
CA ILE A 201 -14.67 -10.34 -9.12
C ILE A 201 -13.96 -11.32 -10.07
N GLY A 202 -14.72 -11.80 -11.07
CA GLY A 202 -14.38 -12.89 -11.98
C GLY A 202 -15.27 -14.12 -11.78
N HIS A 203 -15.18 -15.07 -12.69
CA HIS A 203 -15.91 -16.31 -12.60
C HIS A 203 -15.02 -17.42 -12.04
N LYS A 204 -15.55 -18.25 -11.15
CA LYS A 204 -14.78 -19.31 -10.46
C LYS A 204 -14.11 -20.35 -11.36
N ASN A 205 -14.53 -20.46 -12.61
CA ASN A 205 -13.97 -21.40 -13.59
C ASN A 205 -12.96 -20.75 -14.54
N ASP A 206 -12.68 -19.46 -14.39
CA ASP A 206 -11.72 -18.76 -15.25
C ASP A 206 -10.29 -19.16 -14.86
N ALA A 207 -9.43 -19.32 -15.87
CA ALA A 207 -8.03 -19.68 -15.69
C ALA A 207 -7.14 -18.45 -15.91
N TYR A 208 -6.80 -17.76 -14.83
CA TYR A 208 -5.93 -16.59 -14.85
C TYR A 208 -4.55 -16.90 -14.25
N HIS A 209 -3.54 -16.19 -14.74
CA HIS A 209 -2.20 -16.14 -14.14
C HIS A 209 -1.90 -14.70 -13.74
N GLU A 210 -1.03 -14.52 -12.77
CA GLU A 210 -0.56 -13.22 -12.32
C GLU A 210 -1.71 -12.21 -12.14
N TYR A 211 -1.78 -11.17 -12.98
CA TYR A 211 -2.79 -10.11 -12.91
C TYR A 211 -3.64 -10.04 -14.18
N GLU A 212 -3.86 -11.18 -14.83
CA GLU A 212 -4.62 -11.29 -16.08
C GLU A 212 -6.13 -11.42 -15.87
N GLY A 213 -6.57 -11.48 -14.61
CA GLY A 213 -7.96 -11.64 -14.25
C GLY A 213 -8.83 -10.43 -14.61
N VAL A 214 -10.01 -10.41 -14.03
CA VAL A 214 -10.96 -9.31 -14.24
C VAL A 214 -10.35 -7.98 -13.84
N HIS A 215 -10.54 -6.95 -14.66
CA HIS A 215 -9.95 -5.63 -14.50
C HIS A 215 -10.96 -4.50 -14.72
N ASN A 216 -10.62 -3.31 -14.20
CA ASN A 216 -11.46 -2.10 -14.28
C ASN A 216 -12.87 -2.33 -13.70
N VAL A 217 -12.95 -2.74 -12.45
CA VAL A 217 -14.20 -2.90 -11.71
C VAL A 217 -14.32 -1.81 -10.66
N HIS A 218 -15.44 -1.10 -10.66
CA HIS A 218 -15.74 -0.05 -9.71
C HIS A 218 -17.08 -0.32 -9.05
N ILE A 219 -17.11 -0.46 -7.73
CA ILE A 219 -18.35 -0.60 -6.97
C ILE A 219 -18.46 0.58 -6.02
N THR A 220 -19.55 1.31 -6.11
CA THR A 220 -19.78 2.50 -5.29
C THR A 220 -21.16 2.55 -4.66
N GLY A 221 -21.22 3.04 -3.42
CA GLY A 221 -22.45 3.23 -2.67
C GLY A 221 -23.03 1.96 -2.04
N GLY A 222 -24.19 2.10 -1.44
CA GLY A 222 -24.96 1.01 -0.84
C GLY A 222 -24.34 0.35 0.40
N THR A 223 -25.08 -0.60 0.93
CA THR A 223 -24.72 -1.42 2.09
C THR A 223 -24.72 -2.91 1.72
N LEU A 224 -23.68 -3.63 2.09
CA LEU A 224 -23.68 -5.10 2.12
C LEU A 224 -23.82 -5.55 3.56
N ASP A 225 -24.90 -6.22 3.91
CA ASP A 225 -25.18 -6.68 5.28
C ASP A 225 -25.15 -8.20 5.39
N GLY A 226 -24.30 -8.71 6.28
CA GLY A 226 -24.18 -10.15 6.57
C GLY A 226 -25.44 -10.78 7.14
N ASN A 227 -26.45 -9.96 7.45
CA ASN A 227 -27.77 -10.40 7.90
C ASN A 227 -27.72 -11.34 9.11
N TYR A 228 -26.91 -10.96 10.11
CA TYR A 228 -26.73 -11.79 11.30
C TYR A 228 -28.02 -12.01 12.11
N GLU A 229 -28.93 -11.05 12.09
CA GLU A 229 -30.23 -11.18 12.77
C GLU A 229 -31.08 -12.35 12.23
N ASN A 230 -30.84 -12.74 10.98
CA ASN A 230 -31.46 -13.90 10.33
C ASN A 230 -30.50 -15.09 10.20
N ILE A 231 -29.50 -15.23 11.09
CA ILE A 231 -28.51 -16.31 11.03
C ILE A 231 -29.12 -17.70 11.13
N ASP A 232 -30.23 -17.86 11.87
CA ASP A 232 -30.96 -19.13 12.01
C ASP A 232 -31.66 -19.51 10.70
N LYS A 233 -32.13 -18.54 9.92
CA LYS A 233 -32.76 -18.74 8.61
C LYS A 233 -31.72 -19.02 7.53
N PHE A 234 -30.57 -18.35 7.61
CA PHE A 234 -29.48 -18.47 6.66
C PHE A 234 -28.15 -18.81 7.36
N PRO A 235 -28.02 -20.04 7.88
CA PRO A 235 -26.86 -20.41 8.68
C PRO A 235 -25.57 -20.39 7.87
N THR A 236 -24.53 -19.81 8.46
CA THR A 236 -23.15 -19.84 7.93
C THR A 236 -22.16 -19.69 9.07
N THR A 237 -21.01 -20.31 8.93
CA THR A 237 -19.86 -20.11 9.82
C THR A 237 -18.68 -19.48 9.10
N GLU A 238 -18.81 -19.26 7.79
CA GLU A 238 -17.73 -18.77 6.93
C GLU A 238 -18.30 -17.88 5.82
N LEU A 239 -17.88 -16.62 5.77
CA LEU A 239 -18.44 -15.64 4.87
C LEU A 239 -17.39 -14.63 4.40
N ASN A 240 -17.09 -14.61 3.09
CA ASN A 240 -16.42 -13.50 2.44
C ASN A 240 -17.44 -12.69 1.65
N PHE A 241 -17.52 -11.36 1.87
CA PHE A 241 -18.50 -10.54 1.14
C PHE A 241 -18.09 -10.36 -0.31
N ILE A 242 -16.86 -9.94 -0.55
CA ILE A 242 -16.29 -9.72 -1.88
C ILE A 242 -14.97 -10.47 -1.99
N GLN A 243 -14.80 -11.20 -3.09
CA GLN A 243 -13.56 -11.94 -3.39
C GLN A 243 -12.90 -11.41 -4.65
N LEU A 244 -11.60 -11.15 -4.55
CA LEU A 244 -10.74 -10.72 -5.66
C LEU A 244 -9.62 -11.73 -5.86
N ARG A 245 -9.37 -12.12 -7.13
CA ARG A 245 -8.31 -13.07 -7.49
C ARG A 245 -7.72 -12.71 -8.85
N HIS A 246 -6.42 -12.49 -8.90
CA HIS A 246 -5.70 -12.09 -10.11
C HIS A 246 -6.22 -10.80 -10.76
N ASN A 247 -6.89 -9.95 -9.99
CA ASN A 247 -7.54 -8.76 -10.51
C ASN A 247 -6.57 -7.58 -10.66
N ASP A 248 -6.92 -6.68 -11.58
CA ASP A 248 -6.20 -5.42 -11.78
C ASP A 248 -7.19 -4.24 -11.83
N ASN A 249 -6.87 -3.16 -11.13
CA ASN A 249 -7.66 -1.94 -11.09
C ASN A 249 -9.12 -2.16 -10.62
N VAL A 250 -9.26 -2.49 -9.33
CA VAL A 250 -10.56 -2.61 -8.67
C VAL A 250 -10.71 -1.53 -7.60
N SER A 251 -11.87 -0.89 -7.55
CA SER A 251 -12.18 0.08 -6.51
C SER A 251 -13.52 -0.18 -5.82
N LEU A 252 -13.51 -0.03 -4.49
CA LEU A 252 -14.68 -0.06 -3.62
C LEU A 252 -14.76 1.32 -2.94
N THR A 253 -15.82 2.07 -3.19
CA THR A 253 -15.93 3.45 -2.70
C THR A 253 -17.30 3.78 -2.12
N ASN A 254 -17.34 4.58 -1.06
CA ASN A 254 -18.58 5.01 -0.40
C ASN A 254 -19.51 3.85 0.01
N MET A 255 -18.94 2.68 0.31
CA MET A 255 -19.71 1.49 0.67
C MET A 255 -19.78 1.30 2.18
N ARG A 256 -20.84 0.65 2.63
CA ARG A 256 -20.99 0.20 4.01
C ARG A 256 -21.04 -1.33 4.05
N PHE A 257 -20.20 -1.92 4.87
CA PHE A 257 -20.13 -3.36 5.11
C PHE A 257 -20.54 -3.64 6.56
N ARG A 258 -21.63 -4.37 6.75
CA ARG A 258 -22.21 -4.59 8.09
C ARG A 258 -22.25 -6.06 8.45
N ASN A 259 -22.07 -6.33 9.74
CA ASN A 259 -22.40 -7.60 10.39
C ASN A 259 -21.71 -8.81 9.74
N ALA A 260 -20.40 -8.70 9.53
CA ALA A 260 -19.60 -9.76 8.93
C ALA A 260 -19.46 -10.98 9.85
N ILE A 261 -19.37 -12.18 9.26
CA ILE A 261 -19.37 -13.46 9.98
C ILE A 261 -18.11 -14.25 9.62
N SER A 262 -17.26 -14.47 10.59
CA SER A 262 -16.13 -15.40 10.67
C SER A 262 -14.95 -15.22 9.69
N PHE A 263 -15.15 -14.91 8.43
CA PHE A 263 -14.04 -14.70 7.48
C PHE A 263 -13.79 -13.21 7.19
N HIS A 264 -13.71 -12.84 5.92
CA HIS A 264 -13.26 -11.52 5.49
C HIS A 264 -14.42 -10.74 4.86
N VAL A 265 -14.44 -9.43 5.05
CA VAL A 265 -15.33 -8.56 4.26
C VAL A 265 -14.81 -8.49 2.82
N THR A 266 -13.53 -8.19 2.65
CA THR A 266 -12.89 -8.27 1.35
C THR A 266 -11.70 -9.24 1.42
N ASP A 267 -11.72 -10.24 0.57
CA ASP A 267 -10.68 -11.26 0.45
C ASP A 267 -9.93 -11.03 -0.87
N ILE A 268 -8.76 -10.40 -0.77
CA ILE A 268 -7.98 -9.90 -1.90
C ILE A 268 -6.71 -10.73 -2.04
N ASN A 269 -6.68 -11.57 -3.05
CA ASN A 269 -5.60 -12.51 -3.30
C ASN A 269 -4.99 -12.28 -4.70
N GLY A 270 -3.67 -12.19 -4.78
CA GLY A 270 -2.94 -12.08 -6.05
C GLY A 270 -3.37 -10.93 -6.94
N SER A 271 -3.80 -9.80 -6.37
CA SER A 271 -4.40 -8.70 -7.11
C SER A 271 -3.57 -7.41 -7.00
N ARG A 272 -3.75 -6.47 -7.94
CA ARG A 272 -3.02 -5.19 -7.93
C ARG A 272 -3.90 -3.98 -8.26
N ASN A 273 -3.39 -2.78 -7.94
CA ASN A 273 -4.06 -1.51 -8.19
C ASN A 273 -5.45 -1.44 -7.52
N ILE A 274 -5.51 -1.85 -6.26
CA ILE A 274 -6.76 -1.91 -5.50
C ILE A 274 -6.95 -0.62 -4.69
N LYS A 275 -8.16 -0.06 -4.71
CA LYS A 275 -8.53 1.14 -3.96
C LYS A 275 -9.78 0.88 -3.14
N ILE A 276 -9.68 1.06 -1.83
CA ILE A 276 -10.82 1.03 -0.91
C ILE A 276 -10.89 2.41 -0.25
N ARG A 277 -11.94 3.17 -0.52
CA ARG A 277 -12.05 4.56 -0.08
C ARG A 277 -13.41 4.91 0.45
N ASP A 278 -13.44 5.77 1.46
CA ASP A 278 -14.66 6.34 2.02
C ASP A 278 -15.66 5.24 2.45
N CYS A 279 -15.14 4.10 2.93
CA CYS A 279 -15.94 2.93 3.29
C CYS A 279 -16.09 2.78 4.80
N ILE A 280 -17.20 2.20 5.23
CA ILE A 280 -17.47 1.86 6.63
C ILE A 280 -17.56 0.34 6.77
N PHE A 281 -16.72 -0.21 7.63
CA PHE A 281 -16.72 -1.61 8.04
C PHE A 281 -17.22 -1.69 9.49
N GLU A 282 -18.37 -2.30 9.72
CA GLU A 282 -18.96 -2.32 11.07
C GLU A 282 -19.62 -3.64 11.43
N GLY A 283 -19.29 -4.12 12.61
CA GLY A 283 -19.85 -5.34 13.18
C GLY A 283 -19.20 -6.62 12.65
N TYR A 284 -18.70 -7.43 13.58
CA TYR A 284 -18.08 -8.71 13.26
C TYR A 284 -18.33 -9.73 14.37
N ILE A 285 -18.60 -10.98 13.96
CA ILE A 285 -18.65 -12.12 14.88
C ILE A 285 -17.81 -13.28 14.34
N ASN A 286 -17.06 -13.93 15.22
CA ASN A 286 -16.29 -15.12 14.90
C ASN A 286 -17.03 -16.39 15.37
N LEU A 287 -17.74 -17.05 14.47
CA LEU A 287 -18.50 -18.27 14.76
C LEU A 287 -17.68 -19.55 14.55
N ASN A 288 -16.56 -19.50 13.82
CA ASN A 288 -15.75 -20.69 13.52
C ASN A 288 -14.54 -20.86 14.46
N GLY A 289 -14.30 -19.91 15.36
CA GLY A 289 -13.18 -19.94 16.32
C GLY A 289 -11.78 -19.74 15.75
N LYS A 290 -11.64 -19.54 14.44
CA LYS A 290 -10.32 -19.30 13.81
C LYS A 290 -9.83 -17.89 14.13
N GLU A 291 -8.57 -17.79 14.53
CA GLU A 291 -7.94 -16.50 14.83
C GLU A 291 -7.50 -15.75 13.57
N TYR A 292 -7.18 -14.46 13.74
CA TYR A 292 -6.59 -13.59 12.72
C TYR A 292 -7.38 -13.52 11.42
N LYS A 293 -8.70 -13.41 11.50
CA LYS A 293 -9.54 -13.11 10.35
C LYS A 293 -9.70 -11.61 10.20
N GLU A 294 -9.21 -11.10 9.08
CA GLU A 294 -9.14 -9.68 8.75
C GLU A 294 -10.45 -9.22 8.09
N ALA A 295 -10.89 -7.97 8.37
CA ALA A 295 -11.95 -7.37 7.56
C ALA A 295 -11.48 -7.19 6.11
N VAL A 296 -10.26 -6.67 5.91
CA VAL A 296 -9.60 -6.58 4.60
C VAL A 296 -8.38 -7.49 4.62
N GLN A 297 -8.46 -8.63 3.95
CA GLN A 297 -7.31 -9.53 3.75
C GLN A 297 -6.56 -9.16 2.47
N LEU A 298 -5.22 -9.12 2.54
CA LEU A 298 -4.32 -8.81 1.44
C LEU A 298 -3.26 -9.91 1.37
N SER A 299 -3.45 -10.89 0.48
CA SER A 299 -2.63 -12.11 0.44
C SER A 299 -2.17 -12.43 -0.98
N GLU A 300 -1.20 -13.32 -1.13
CA GLU A 300 -0.90 -14.00 -2.39
C GLU A 300 -1.99 -15.00 -2.73
N TYR A 301 -2.07 -15.40 -3.98
CA TYR A 301 -3.01 -16.44 -4.41
C TYR A 301 -2.33 -17.81 -4.42
N THR A 302 -2.78 -18.67 -3.53
CA THR A 302 -2.22 -20.02 -3.31
C THR A 302 -3.33 -21.03 -3.02
N ASP A 303 -2.98 -22.29 -2.86
CA ASP A 303 -3.85 -23.41 -2.45
C ASP A 303 -4.59 -23.19 -1.12
N ASP A 304 -4.05 -22.33 -0.24
CA ASP A 304 -4.74 -21.91 1.00
C ASP A 304 -5.78 -20.81 0.77
N SER A 305 -5.82 -20.20 -0.42
CA SER A 305 -6.83 -19.23 -0.79
C SER A 305 -8.18 -19.92 -0.98
N ILE A 306 -9.27 -19.22 -0.67
CA ILE A 306 -10.60 -19.80 -0.92
C ILE A 306 -10.77 -20.00 -2.41
N GLY A 307 -10.95 -21.25 -2.84
CA GLY A 307 -10.99 -21.69 -4.22
C GLY A 307 -11.84 -20.82 -5.16
N GLY A 308 -11.39 -20.63 -6.37
CA GLY A 308 -12.02 -19.73 -7.35
C GLY A 308 -11.26 -19.68 -8.66
N ALA A 309 -11.39 -18.56 -9.36
CA ALA A 309 -10.76 -18.34 -10.65
C ALA A 309 -9.23 -18.23 -10.54
N GLY A 310 -8.53 -18.79 -11.52
CA GLY A 310 -7.10 -18.65 -11.67
C GLY A 310 -6.26 -19.80 -11.16
N TYR A 311 -4.97 -19.71 -11.44
CA TYR A 311 -3.97 -20.65 -10.98
C TYR A 311 -3.37 -20.21 -9.65
N GLU A 312 -3.18 -21.14 -8.74
CA GLU A 312 -2.55 -20.96 -7.43
C GLU A 312 -1.03 -20.76 -7.58
N ASP A 313 -0.63 -19.73 -8.32
CA ASP A 313 0.74 -19.46 -8.78
C ASP A 313 1.58 -18.64 -7.81
N GLY A 314 1.02 -18.29 -6.64
CA GLY A 314 1.71 -17.48 -5.65
C GLY A 314 1.75 -15.98 -5.97
N THR A 315 0.99 -15.53 -6.95
CA THR A 315 0.94 -14.10 -7.31
C THR A 315 0.68 -13.22 -6.08
N PRO A 316 1.56 -12.26 -5.75
CA PRO A 316 1.39 -11.41 -4.58
C PRO A 316 0.36 -10.30 -4.82
N THR A 317 -0.35 -9.92 -3.79
CA THR A 317 -1.14 -8.67 -3.80
C THR A 317 -0.21 -7.47 -3.66
N ARG A 318 -0.45 -6.41 -4.47
CA ARG A 318 0.37 -5.19 -4.46
C ARG A 318 -0.39 -3.94 -4.91
N ASP A 319 0.22 -2.79 -4.64
CA ASP A 319 -0.29 -1.48 -5.07
C ASP A 319 -1.72 -1.22 -4.55
N VAL A 320 -1.91 -1.32 -3.21
CA VAL A 320 -3.20 -1.16 -2.55
C VAL A 320 -3.24 0.15 -1.77
N VAL A 321 -4.33 0.89 -1.92
CA VAL A 321 -4.62 2.10 -1.15
C VAL A 321 -5.93 1.92 -0.38
N ILE A 322 -5.87 2.02 0.95
CA ILE A 322 -7.03 2.08 1.84
C ILE A 322 -7.05 3.48 2.46
N ASP A 323 -8.08 4.27 2.17
CA ASP A 323 -8.11 5.69 2.46
C ASP A 323 -9.48 6.12 3.00
N ASN A 324 -9.46 6.91 4.07
CA ASN A 324 -10.66 7.47 4.68
C ASN A 324 -11.74 6.42 5.03
N CYS A 325 -11.31 5.27 5.58
CA CYS A 325 -12.20 4.17 5.97
C CYS A 325 -12.37 4.11 7.48
N VAL A 326 -13.54 3.62 7.93
CA VAL A 326 -13.87 3.44 9.35
C VAL A 326 -14.09 1.97 9.65
N PHE A 327 -13.42 1.44 10.67
CA PHE A 327 -13.58 0.08 11.18
C PHE A 327 -14.07 0.14 12.61
N ARG A 328 -15.29 -0.36 12.89
CA ARG A 328 -15.91 -0.22 14.19
C ARG A 328 -16.92 -1.33 14.50
N LYS A 329 -17.51 -1.30 15.69
CA LYS A 329 -18.68 -2.13 16.02
C LYS A 329 -19.93 -1.64 15.28
N SER A 330 -20.89 -2.54 15.06
CA SER A 330 -22.25 -2.19 14.66
C SER A 330 -23.16 -2.02 15.89
N ASP A 331 -24.44 -1.84 15.63
CA ASP A 331 -25.45 -1.78 16.71
C ASP A 331 -25.65 -3.14 17.39
N ILE A 332 -25.37 -4.25 16.69
CA ILE A 332 -25.65 -5.60 17.14
C ILE A 332 -24.41 -6.50 17.31
N LEU A 333 -23.30 -6.18 16.65
CA LEU A 333 -22.05 -6.95 16.72
C LEU A 333 -20.88 -6.08 17.12
N ASP A 334 -19.94 -6.71 17.79
CA ASP A 334 -18.66 -6.08 18.17
C ASP A 334 -17.81 -5.71 16.95
N SER A 335 -16.71 -4.98 17.21
CA SER A 335 -15.70 -4.66 16.19
C SER A 335 -14.87 -5.89 15.80
N PHE A 336 -14.09 -5.76 14.76
CA PHE A 336 -13.27 -6.82 14.15
C PHE A 336 -12.16 -7.34 15.07
N ASN A 337 -11.76 -8.59 14.85
CA ASN A 337 -10.53 -9.12 15.46
C ASN A 337 -9.29 -8.46 14.85
N VAL A 338 -9.21 -8.46 13.53
CA VAL A 338 -8.18 -7.75 12.77
C VAL A 338 -8.86 -6.91 11.69
N ALA A 339 -8.45 -5.64 11.52
CA ALA A 339 -9.09 -4.81 10.51
C ALA A 339 -8.43 -5.01 9.13
N ILE A 340 -7.12 -4.82 9.01
CA ILE A 340 -6.38 -4.94 7.74
C ILE A 340 -5.15 -5.81 7.96
N GLY A 341 -4.94 -6.81 7.10
CA GLY A 341 -3.75 -7.67 7.23
C GLY A 341 -3.78 -8.91 6.35
N ASN A 342 -2.96 -9.87 6.72
CA ASN A 342 -3.01 -11.26 6.29
C ASN A 342 -2.49 -12.17 7.40
N HIS A 343 -2.80 -13.45 7.31
CA HIS A 343 -2.40 -14.43 8.33
C HIS A 343 -1.61 -15.62 7.76
N LEU A 344 -1.51 -15.72 6.45
CA LEU A 344 -0.69 -16.70 5.72
C LEU A 344 0.26 -16.00 4.76
N SER A 345 1.33 -16.67 4.39
CA SER A 345 2.29 -16.24 3.38
C SER A 345 2.98 -17.46 2.75
N ARG A 346 3.81 -17.25 1.73
CA ARG A 346 4.68 -18.28 1.13
C ARG A 346 6.12 -17.79 1.06
N HIS A 347 7.07 -18.72 1.14
CA HIS A 347 8.49 -18.40 1.05
C HIS A 347 8.80 -17.65 -0.24
N ASP A 348 9.67 -16.61 -0.13
CA ASP A 348 10.09 -15.72 -1.22
C ASP A 348 8.99 -14.93 -1.95
N ILE A 349 7.78 -14.84 -1.37
CA ILE A 349 6.70 -14.01 -1.86
C ILE A 349 6.41 -12.88 -0.85
N TRP A 350 6.40 -11.63 -1.32
CA TRP A 350 6.08 -10.46 -0.50
C TRP A 350 4.96 -9.65 -1.12
N GLN A 351 3.92 -9.41 -0.36
CA GLN A 351 2.94 -8.37 -0.65
C GLN A 351 3.64 -7.02 -0.53
N LYS A 352 3.28 -6.04 -1.37
CA LYS A 352 4.05 -4.79 -1.40
C LYS A 352 3.27 -3.56 -1.85
N ASN A 353 3.83 -2.40 -1.52
CA ASN A 353 3.32 -1.10 -1.93
C ASN A 353 1.93 -0.81 -1.36
N PHE A 354 1.79 -0.92 -0.05
CA PHE A 354 0.51 -0.66 0.61
C PHE A 354 0.50 0.71 1.28
N LYS A 355 -0.60 1.42 1.14
CA LYS A 355 -0.85 2.69 1.78
C LYS A 355 -2.19 2.66 2.52
N ILE A 356 -2.14 2.79 3.83
CA ILE A 356 -3.29 2.82 4.74
C ILE A 356 -3.28 4.20 5.39
N GLN A 357 -4.26 5.04 5.06
CA GLN A 357 -4.23 6.42 5.50
C GLN A 357 -5.60 6.98 5.85
N ASN A 358 -5.62 8.00 6.72
CA ASN A 358 -6.81 8.75 7.09
C ASN A 358 -7.96 7.87 7.62
N CYS A 359 -7.65 6.67 8.11
CA CYS A 359 -8.63 5.70 8.58
C CYS A 359 -8.84 5.81 10.09
N VAL A 360 -10.02 5.41 10.55
CA VAL A 360 -10.37 5.27 11.97
C VAL A 360 -10.59 3.80 12.31
N PHE A 361 -9.84 3.31 13.29
CA PHE A 361 -9.95 1.95 13.82
C PHE A 361 -10.47 2.04 15.26
N GLU A 362 -11.64 1.53 15.51
CA GLU A 362 -12.30 1.66 16.81
C GLU A 362 -12.62 0.29 17.42
N ASP A 363 -12.21 0.10 18.68
CA ASP A 363 -12.46 -1.09 19.49
C ASP A 363 -12.00 -2.42 18.86
N ILE A 364 -10.95 -2.39 18.03
CA ILE A 364 -10.40 -3.59 17.39
C ILE A 364 -9.86 -4.55 18.44
N LYS A 365 -10.33 -5.81 18.41
CA LYS A 365 -10.12 -6.77 19.49
C LYS A 365 -8.71 -7.34 19.57
N GLN A 366 -8.04 -7.51 18.43
CA GLN A 366 -6.68 -8.04 18.39
C GLN A 366 -5.71 -7.01 17.80
N ILE A 367 -5.74 -6.75 16.48
CA ILE A 367 -4.77 -5.90 15.80
C ILE A 367 -5.50 -5.07 14.72
N ALA A 368 -5.33 -3.75 14.74
CA ALA A 368 -5.96 -2.93 13.72
C ALA A 368 -5.29 -3.09 12.34
N VAL A 369 -3.97 -2.97 12.26
CA VAL A 369 -3.21 -3.16 11.01
C VAL A 369 -2.11 -4.17 11.24
N ARG A 370 -2.14 -5.30 10.52
CA ARG A 370 -1.22 -6.42 10.67
C ARG A 370 -0.45 -6.72 9.37
N PRO A 371 0.60 -5.99 9.03
CA PRO A 371 1.52 -6.37 7.97
C PRO A 371 2.24 -7.68 8.32
N TYR A 372 1.94 -8.76 7.61
CA TYR A 372 2.61 -10.05 7.79
C TYR A 372 3.55 -10.32 6.61
N LYS A 373 4.83 -10.03 6.79
CA LYS A 373 5.88 -10.12 5.76
C LYS A 373 5.61 -9.23 4.53
N TRP A 374 5.17 -7.98 4.73
CA TRP A 374 4.95 -7.03 3.65
C TRP A 374 6.16 -6.14 3.39
N ASN A 375 6.32 -5.64 2.17
CA ASN A 375 7.34 -4.68 1.77
C ASN A 375 6.73 -3.35 1.34
N ASN A 376 7.39 -2.25 1.68
CA ASN A 376 6.99 -0.88 1.33
C ASN A 376 5.56 -0.56 1.78
N VAL A 377 5.40 -0.41 3.08
CA VAL A 377 4.10 -0.16 3.73
C VAL A 377 4.09 1.21 4.37
N LYS A 378 3.04 1.97 4.11
CA LYS A 378 2.81 3.29 4.71
C LYS A 378 1.51 3.29 5.49
N VAL A 379 1.60 3.59 6.79
CA VAL A 379 0.45 3.76 7.71
C VAL A 379 0.46 5.21 8.17
N LEU A 380 -0.40 6.04 7.57
CA LEU A 380 -0.30 7.49 7.64
C LEU A 380 -1.58 8.14 8.17
N ASN A 381 -1.46 9.04 9.15
CA ASN A 381 -2.55 9.90 9.61
C ASN A 381 -3.82 9.14 10.01
N ASN A 382 -3.68 7.95 10.59
CA ASN A 382 -4.81 7.15 11.06
C ASN A 382 -5.08 7.40 12.55
N GLU A 383 -6.30 7.11 12.98
CA GLU A 383 -6.70 7.13 14.37
C GLU A 383 -7.04 5.72 14.86
N PHE A 384 -6.37 5.28 15.93
CA PHE A 384 -6.57 3.99 16.59
C PHE A 384 -7.19 4.24 17.96
N LEU A 385 -8.48 4.00 18.10
CA LEU A 385 -9.27 4.26 19.29
C LEU A 385 -9.57 2.97 20.05
N ARG A 386 -9.11 2.83 21.28
CA ARG A 386 -9.38 1.70 22.16
C ARG A 386 -9.06 0.32 21.54
N CYS A 387 -8.18 0.29 20.55
CA CYS A 387 -7.70 -0.96 19.95
C CYS A 387 -6.84 -1.75 20.95
N ASN A 388 -6.85 -3.08 20.84
CA ASN A 388 -5.92 -3.88 21.65
C ASN A 388 -4.48 -3.65 21.21
N GLU A 389 -4.19 -3.83 19.91
CA GLU A 389 -2.95 -3.34 19.28
C GLU A 389 -3.29 -2.47 18.05
N GLY A 390 -2.51 -1.41 17.87
CA GLY A 390 -2.67 -0.53 16.70
C GLY A 390 -2.04 -1.14 15.45
N VAL A 391 -0.70 -1.14 15.37
CA VAL A 391 0.04 -1.69 14.22
C VAL A 391 0.96 -2.81 14.70
N ARG A 392 0.85 -4.00 14.09
CA ARG A 392 1.77 -5.11 14.36
C ARG A 392 2.43 -5.60 13.08
N ILE A 393 3.69 -5.26 12.88
CA ILE A 393 4.52 -5.83 11.83
C ILE A 393 4.96 -7.22 12.26
N SER A 394 4.51 -8.22 11.52
CA SER A 394 4.76 -9.64 11.82
C SER A 394 5.66 -10.29 10.77
N SER A 395 6.31 -11.37 11.17
CA SER A 395 7.29 -12.11 10.36
C SER A 395 6.99 -13.59 10.40
N VAL A 396 7.41 -14.31 9.37
CA VAL A 396 7.28 -15.77 9.23
C VAL A 396 8.40 -16.45 10.02
N ASN A 397 8.06 -17.47 10.80
CA ASN A 397 9.04 -18.35 11.43
C ASN A 397 9.42 -19.49 10.48
N GLY A 398 10.62 -20.06 10.61
CA GLY A 398 11.12 -21.09 9.68
C GLY A 398 10.38 -22.43 9.73
N ASP A 399 9.66 -22.71 10.83
CA ASP A 399 8.82 -23.90 11.02
C ASP A 399 7.33 -23.65 10.77
N ASP A 400 6.95 -22.43 10.38
CA ASP A 400 5.58 -22.07 10.07
C ASP A 400 5.20 -22.58 8.65
N ILE A 401 3.92 -22.92 8.45
CA ILE A 401 3.38 -23.25 7.12
C ILE A 401 3.61 -22.09 6.12
N SER A 402 3.62 -20.86 6.60
CA SER A 402 3.95 -19.66 5.81
C SER A 402 5.41 -19.60 5.34
N ALA A 403 6.28 -20.47 5.83
CA ALA A 403 7.66 -20.64 5.35
C ALA A 403 7.78 -21.68 4.23
N ASN A 404 6.70 -22.32 3.83
CA ASN A 404 6.69 -23.20 2.67
C ASN A 404 6.72 -22.37 1.38
N ASP A 405 7.29 -22.91 0.32
CA ASP A 405 7.20 -22.35 -1.02
C ASP A 405 5.79 -22.51 -1.62
N VAL A 406 5.59 -22.05 -2.86
CA VAL A 406 4.30 -22.17 -3.57
C VAL A 406 3.87 -23.62 -3.82
N ASN A 407 4.78 -24.57 -3.76
CA ASN A 407 4.50 -26.00 -3.92
C ASN A 407 4.29 -26.70 -2.58
N GLY A 408 4.24 -25.95 -1.47
CA GLY A 408 4.08 -26.49 -0.13
C GLY A 408 5.35 -27.10 0.47
N ILE A 409 6.54 -26.90 -0.12
CA ILE A 409 7.82 -27.43 0.36
C ILE A 409 8.37 -26.52 1.45
N PRO A 410 8.63 -27.03 2.68
CA PRO A 410 9.20 -26.24 3.77
C PRO A 410 10.59 -25.69 3.44
N SER A 411 10.78 -24.37 3.55
CA SER A 411 12.10 -23.75 3.37
C SER A 411 13.00 -23.88 4.59
N GLY A 412 12.42 -24.01 5.77
CA GLY A 412 13.17 -23.97 7.04
C GLY A 412 13.77 -22.60 7.35
N GLN A 413 13.36 -21.54 6.67
CA GLN A 413 13.95 -20.20 6.81
C GLN A 413 12.93 -19.18 7.31
N PRO A 414 13.26 -18.40 8.35
CA PRO A 414 12.43 -17.29 8.78
C PRO A 414 12.55 -16.13 7.77
N GLN A 415 11.45 -15.44 7.50
CA GLN A 415 11.42 -14.29 6.59
C GLN A 415 10.66 -13.09 7.16
N THR A 416 11.10 -11.89 6.80
CA THR A 416 10.51 -10.61 7.21
C THR A 416 10.21 -9.74 6.00
N GLY A 417 9.40 -8.70 6.23
CA GLY A 417 9.28 -7.57 5.30
C GLY A 417 10.23 -6.43 5.66
N MET A 418 10.22 -5.38 4.82
CA MET A 418 11.04 -4.18 4.96
C MET A 418 10.34 -2.90 4.47
N LEU A 419 10.91 -1.73 4.73
CA LEU A 419 10.44 -0.42 4.27
C LEU A 419 9.06 -0.05 4.86
N TYR A 420 9.01 0.18 6.17
CA TYR A 420 7.79 0.60 6.85
C TYR A 420 7.86 2.07 7.24
N THR A 421 6.82 2.83 6.92
CA THR A 421 6.62 4.20 7.39
C THR A 421 5.32 4.26 8.21
N ILE A 422 5.42 4.58 9.49
CA ILE A 422 4.28 4.76 10.40
C ILE A 422 4.35 6.20 10.90
N GLU A 423 3.52 7.07 10.36
CA GLU A 423 3.67 8.51 10.53
C GLU A 423 2.34 9.24 10.75
N GLY A 424 2.35 10.21 11.66
CA GLY A 424 1.21 11.11 11.88
C GLY A 424 -0.01 10.42 12.50
N ASN A 425 0.12 9.20 13.02
CA ASN A 425 -1.01 8.47 13.57
C ASN A 425 -1.28 8.84 15.03
N VAL A 426 -2.54 8.72 15.43
CA VAL A 426 -2.99 8.89 16.82
C VAL A 426 -3.39 7.53 17.39
N PHE A 427 -2.74 7.12 18.46
CA PHE A 427 -3.06 5.92 19.24
C PHE A 427 -3.69 6.35 20.56
N ARG A 428 -5.01 6.23 20.68
CA ARG A 428 -5.76 6.63 21.86
C ARG A 428 -6.29 5.41 22.62
N ASP A 429 -6.00 5.34 23.92
CA ASP A 429 -6.49 4.29 24.84
C ASP A 429 -6.22 2.86 24.36
N TYR A 430 -5.07 2.65 23.72
CA TYR A 430 -4.64 1.33 23.27
C TYR A 430 -4.41 0.39 24.47
N LYS A 431 -4.96 -0.82 24.41
CA LYS A 431 -5.03 -1.71 25.58
C LYS A 431 -3.72 -2.47 25.84
N SER A 432 -3.09 -2.95 24.80
CA SER A 432 -1.86 -3.75 24.88
C SER A 432 -0.65 -3.01 24.30
N LYS A 433 -0.69 -2.65 23.02
CA LYS A 433 0.44 -2.01 22.34
C LYS A 433 -0.01 -1.03 21.27
N GLY A 434 0.73 0.06 21.09
CA GLY A 434 0.51 0.99 19.98
C GLY A 434 1.10 0.47 18.69
N ILE A 435 2.43 0.37 18.62
CA ILE A 435 3.17 -0.12 17.45
C ILE A 435 4.08 -1.26 17.88
N THR A 436 4.04 -2.36 17.15
CA THR A 436 4.93 -3.50 17.38
C THR A 436 5.58 -3.98 16.09
N ALA A 437 6.83 -4.46 16.21
CA ALA A 437 7.51 -5.13 15.10
C ALA A 437 8.31 -6.32 15.66
N TYR A 438 8.04 -7.50 15.14
CA TYR A 438 8.65 -8.75 15.57
C TYR A 438 9.34 -9.48 14.42
N GLY A 439 10.67 -9.37 14.35
CA GLY A 439 11.49 -10.28 13.56
C GLY A 439 11.46 -11.70 14.12
N LYS A 440 12.05 -12.65 13.44
CA LYS A 440 12.07 -14.05 13.83
C LYS A 440 13.49 -14.62 13.85
N GLN A 441 13.68 -15.60 14.68
CA GLN A 441 14.87 -16.44 14.66
C GLN A 441 14.42 -17.89 14.66
N TYR A 442 14.98 -18.64 13.72
CA TYR A 442 14.77 -20.08 13.63
C TYR A 442 16.11 -20.76 13.37
N ASN A 443 16.48 -21.72 14.22
CA ASN A 443 17.83 -22.27 14.29
C ASN A 443 18.86 -21.11 14.45
N ASP A 444 19.90 -21.08 13.66
CA ASP A 444 20.94 -20.04 13.66
C ASP A 444 20.63 -18.84 12.72
N ILE A 445 19.48 -18.85 12.05
CA ILE A 445 19.07 -17.82 11.10
C ILE A 445 18.22 -16.78 11.81
N THR A 446 18.66 -15.53 11.79
CA THR A 446 17.89 -14.39 12.32
C THR A 446 17.38 -13.51 11.18
N ALA A 447 16.08 -13.48 10.98
CA ALA A 447 15.39 -12.58 10.07
C ALA A 447 14.94 -11.31 10.83
N ARG A 448 15.53 -10.16 10.48
CA ARG A 448 15.23 -8.86 11.10
C ARG A 448 14.32 -8.05 10.21
N ILE A 449 13.31 -7.42 10.81
CA ILE A 449 12.54 -6.41 10.09
C ILE A 449 13.42 -5.17 9.95
N THR A 450 13.53 -4.63 8.73
CA THR A 450 14.45 -3.53 8.43
C THR A 450 13.76 -2.31 7.88
N GLU A 451 14.45 -1.16 8.02
CA GLU A 451 14.03 0.10 7.41
C GLU A 451 12.65 0.58 7.90
N ILE A 452 12.54 0.74 9.23
CA ILE A 452 11.30 1.18 9.88
C ILE A 452 11.44 2.65 10.27
N ASN A 453 10.52 3.49 9.82
CA ASN A 453 10.37 4.87 10.25
C ASN A 453 9.09 5.03 11.08
N ILE A 454 9.21 5.42 12.35
CA ILE A 454 8.12 5.70 13.28
C ILE A 454 8.23 7.17 13.67
N THR A 455 7.45 8.02 13.04
CA THR A 455 7.64 9.47 13.14
C THR A 455 6.33 10.22 13.35
N ASN A 456 6.38 11.30 14.13
CA ASN A 456 5.24 12.22 14.32
C ASN A 456 3.96 11.54 14.82
N ASN A 457 4.04 10.40 15.53
CA ASN A 457 2.86 9.74 16.07
C ASN A 457 2.55 10.25 17.48
N PHE A 458 1.27 10.22 17.85
CA PHE A 458 0.74 10.60 19.14
C PHE A 458 0.18 9.38 19.86
N PHE A 459 0.72 9.08 21.03
CA PHE A 459 0.22 8.03 21.93
C PHE A 459 -0.37 8.73 23.15
N VAL A 460 -1.69 8.66 23.30
CA VAL A 460 -2.42 9.34 24.37
C VAL A 460 -3.38 8.38 25.06
N SER A 461 -3.61 8.57 26.34
CA SER A 461 -4.61 7.83 27.09
C SER A 461 -5.12 8.64 28.28
N ASP A 462 -6.41 8.56 28.49
CA ASP A 462 -7.06 9.08 29.70
C ASP A 462 -7.19 8.00 30.79
N ASN A 463 -6.79 6.76 30.49
CA ASN A 463 -6.96 5.59 31.34
C ASN A 463 -5.66 5.10 31.98
N ASN A 464 -5.79 4.63 33.22
CA ASN A 464 -4.67 4.00 33.95
C ASN A 464 -4.21 2.64 33.40
N ASN A 465 -4.99 2.00 32.51
CA ASN A 465 -4.70 0.69 31.90
C ASN A 465 -4.23 0.83 30.46
N VAL A 466 -3.09 1.44 30.27
CA VAL A 466 -2.49 1.62 28.95
C VAL A 466 -1.34 0.62 28.76
N GLY A 467 -1.16 0.18 27.53
CA GLY A 467 -0.10 -0.75 27.14
C GLY A 467 1.25 -0.09 26.84
N GLU A 468 2.13 -0.84 26.22
CA GLU A 468 3.42 -0.35 25.73
C GLU A 468 3.21 0.43 24.41
N ALA A 469 3.84 1.61 24.26
CA ALA A 469 3.59 2.42 23.05
C ALA A 469 4.30 1.85 21.82
N ILE A 470 5.62 1.59 21.89
CA ILE A 470 6.42 1.06 20.78
C ILE A 470 7.23 -0.14 21.29
N VAL A 471 7.07 -1.29 20.64
CA VAL A 471 7.79 -2.52 20.99
C VAL A 471 8.46 -3.12 19.76
N LEU A 472 9.78 -3.20 19.78
CA LEU A 472 10.58 -3.72 18.68
C LEU A 472 11.39 -4.93 19.14
N SER A 473 11.32 -6.02 18.39
CA SER A 473 12.12 -7.21 18.61
C SER A 473 12.74 -7.70 17.30
N LEU A 474 14.05 -7.94 17.30
CA LEU A 474 14.79 -8.36 16.10
C LEU A 474 14.53 -7.44 14.90
N CYS A 475 14.66 -6.12 15.13
CA CYS A 475 14.55 -5.10 14.08
C CYS A 475 15.92 -4.48 13.81
N ALA A 476 16.10 -3.92 12.60
CA ALA A 476 17.32 -3.19 12.25
C ALA A 476 17.03 -1.96 11.38
N SER A 477 17.92 -0.97 11.42
CA SER A 477 17.78 0.27 10.65
C SER A 477 16.44 0.98 10.95
N VAL A 478 16.21 1.31 12.25
CA VAL A 478 14.94 1.89 12.70
C VAL A 478 15.14 3.32 13.16
N HIS A 479 14.25 4.20 12.77
CA HIS A 479 14.15 5.58 13.22
C HIS A 479 12.86 5.79 14.01
N ILE A 480 12.98 6.21 15.28
CA ILE A 480 11.88 6.60 16.16
C ILE A 480 12.06 8.07 16.48
N LYS A 481 11.36 8.96 15.78
CA LYS A 481 11.64 10.40 15.85
C LYS A 481 10.38 11.22 16.01
N THR A 482 10.49 12.31 16.77
CA THR A 482 9.43 13.32 16.89
C THR A 482 8.05 12.78 17.29
N ASN A 483 8.01 11.62 17.99
CA ASN A 483 6.75 11.11 18.51
C ASN A 483 6.43 11.76 19.87
N THR A 484 5.15 11.97 20.11
CA THR A 484 4.63 12.36 21.42
C THR A 484 4.01 11.14 22.11
N ILE A 485 4.58 10.72 23.21
CA ILE A 485 4.06 9.60 24.03
C ILE A 485 3.59 10.20 25.36
N GLY A 486 2.29 10.55 25.41
CA GLY A 486 1.71 11.23 26.55
C GLY A 486 1.32 10.32 27.69
N TYR A 487 1.10 9.04 27.45
CA TYR A 487 0.76 8.04 28.46
C TYR A 487 1.09 6.63 27.96
N ALA A 488 1.84 5.85 28.75
CA ALA A 488 2.19 4.46 28.40
C ALA A 488 2.61 3.67 29.65
N TYR A 489 2.47 2.34 29.60
CA TYR A 489 3.14 1.47 30.59
C TYR A 489 4.66 1.55 30.41
N ARG A 490 5.15 1.35 29.16
CA ARG A 490 6.49 1.70 28.67
C ARG A 490 6.38 2.47 27.37
N ALA A 491 7.25 3.45 27.17
CA ALA A 491 7.21 4.20 25.92
C ALA A 491 7.88 3.42 24.79
N ILE A 492 9.13 3.03 24.93
CA ILE A 492 9.88 2.31 23.87
C ILE A 492 10.58 1.09 24.49
N LYS A 493 10.29 -0.08 23.92
CA LYS A 493 10.92 -1.34 24.33
C LYS A 493 11.67 -1.96 23.16
N LEU A 494 12.92 -2.33 23.40
CA LEU A 494 13.79 -2.94 22.40
C LEU A 494 14.25 -4.33 22.85
N THR A 495 14.36 -5.28 21.94
CA THR A 495 14.93 -6.60 22.19
C THR A 495 15.69 -7.08 20.95
N GLY A 496 16.98 -7.34 21.07
CA GLY A 496 17.79 -7.85 19.94
C GLY A 496 17.83 -6.95 18.71
N CYS A 497 17.67 -5.64 18.87
CA CYS A 497 17.60 -4.68 17.77
C CYS A 497 18.97 -4.13 17.39
N HIS A 498 19.16 -3.77 16.11
CA HIS A 498 20.41 -3.23 15.61
C HIS A 498 20.20 -1.90 14.88
N THR A 499 21.11 -0.95 15.05
CA THR A 499 21.09 0.34 14.33
C THR A 499 19.76 1.08 14.52
N ILE A 500 19.50 1.47 15.77
CA ILE A 500 18.26 2.17 16.15
C ILE A 500 18.60 3.63 16.49
N VAL A 501 17.84 4.55 15.95
CA VAL A 501 17.91 5.98 16.30
C VAL A 501 16.62 6.39 16.98
N ILE A 502 16.72 6.85 18.24
CA ILE A 502 15.61 7.37 19.04
C ILE A 502 15.93 8.85 19.33
N ASN A 503 15.26 9.73 18.59
CA ASN A 503 15.64 11.14 18.61
C ASN A 503 14.43 12.08 18.67
N SER A 504 14.56 13.16 19.43
CA SER A 504 13.58 14.26 19.47
C SER A 504 12.15 13.82 19.83
N ASN A 505 11.98 12.76 20.62
CA ASN A 505 10.67 12.36 21.11
C ASN A 505 10.32 13.11 22.40
N TYR A 506 9.04 13.45 22.56
CA TYR A 506 8.48 13.93 23.80
C TYR A 506 7.75 12.78 24.52
N ILE A 507 8.28 12.35 25.66
CA ILE A 507 7.78 11.22 26.44
C ILE A 507 7.33 11.72 27.81
N ASN A 508 6.06 11.55 28.12
CA ASN A 508 5.46 12.05 29.35
C ASN A 508 4.58 10.98 30.01
N ASN A 509 4.48 11.00 31.34
CA ASN A 509 3.60 10.14 32.15
C ASN A 509 3.73 8.63 31.87
N VAL A 510 4.97 8.14 31.77
CA VAL A 510 5.24 6.69 31.62
C VAL A 510 5.27 6.03 33.01
N LYS A 511 4.58 4.89 33.16
CA LYS A 511 4.43 4.18 34.45
C LYS A 511 5.69 3.48 34.94
N THR A 512 6.51 2.97 34.02
CA THR A 512 7.71 2.21 34.37
C THR A 512 8.96 2.85 33.77
N GLU A 513 9.36 2.45 32.56
CA GLU A 513 10.56 2.97 31.89
C GLU A 513 10.19 3.69 30.59
N ALA A 514 10.85 4.82 30.32
CA ALA A 514 10.67 5.52 29.04
C ALA A 514 11.32 4.73 27.89
N ILE A 515 12.59 4.34 28.05
CA ILE A 515 13.27 3.49 27.09
C ILE A 515 13.82 2.25 27.82
N PHE A 516 13.35 1.09 27.39
CA PHE A 516 13.63 -0.18 28.03
C PHE A 516 14.29 -1.15 27.05
N ASN A 517 15.40 -1.72 27.45
CA ASN A 517 16.00 -2.89 26.83
C ASN A 517 16.44 -3.88 27.91
N LYS A 518 15.95 -5.10 27.79
CA LYS A 518 16.42 -6.21 28.62
C LYS A 518 16.57 -7.43 27.71
N ALA A 519 17.74 -8.07 27.74
CA ALA A 519 17.90 -9.34 27.06
C ALA A 519 17.00 -10.39 27.71
N SER A 520 16.39 -11.24 26.89
CA SER A 520 15.78 -12.45 27.41
C SER A 520 16.89 -13.47 27.67
N PRO A 521 16.99 -14.04 28.85
CA PRO A 521 17.98 -15.10 29.13
C PRO A 521 17.76 -16.37 28.29
N TYR A 522 16.60 -16.48 27.63
CA TYR A 522 16.22 -17.62 26.82
C TYR A 522 16.48 -17.46 25.31
N THR A 523 16.97 -16.31 24.86
CA THR A 523 17.12 -16.00 23.43
C THR A 523 18.58 -15.71 23.05
N GLY A 524 19.49 -16.59 23.25
CA GLY A 524 20.86 -16.58 22.72
C GLY A 524 21.52 -15.20 22.40
N TYR A 525 22.60 -15.21 21.66
CA TYR A 525 23.33 -13.98 21.26
C TYR A 525 22.54 -12.98 20.39
N SER A 526 21.43 -13.39 19.78
CA SER A 526 20.55 -12.53 18.97
C SER A 526 19.76 -11.51 19.80
N ALA A 527 19.67 -11.70 21.10
CA ALA A 527 18.94 -10.80 22.01
C ALA A 527 19.68 -9.50 22.36
N LEU A 528 20.95 -9.36 21.99
CA LEU A 528 21.72 -8.15 22.26
C LEU A 528 21.34 -7.03 21.29
N CYS A 529 21.04 -5.85 21.84
CA CYS A 529 20.92 -4.63 21.04
C CYS A 529 22.29 -4.06 20.69
N ARG A 530 22.45 -3.52 19.47
CA ARG A 530 23.71 -2.95 18.98
C ARG A 530 23.48 -1.67 18.20
N HIS A 531 24.43 -0.72 18.30
CA HIS A 531 24.40 0.56 17.59
C HIS A 531 23.11 1.34 17.85
N ILE A 532 22.85 1.63 19.13
CA ILE A 532 21.66 2.34 19.57
C ILE A 532 22.02 3.78 19.87
N TYR A 533 21.35 4.73 19.24
CA TYR A 533 21.56 6.17 19.39
C TYR A 533 20.31 6.79 20.01
N ILE A 534 20.43 7.35 21.21
CA ILE A 534 19.34 7.99 21.96
C ILE A 534 19.73 9.43 22.21
N SER A 535 19.11 10.37 21.50
CA SER A 535 19.49 11.77 21.61
C SER A 535 18.31 12.74 21.58
N ASP A 536 18.50 13.89 22.22
CA ASP A 536 17.64 15.05 22.14
C ASP A 536 16.16 14.77 22.51
N ASN A 537 15.89 13.72 23.30
CA ASN A 537 14.55 13.42 23.78
C ASN A 537 14.24 14.22 25.04
N ILE A 538 12.98 14.63 25.20
CA ILE A 538 12.44 15.23 26.41
C ILE A 538 11.60 14.15 27.11
N ILE A 539 12.01 13.75 28.31
CA ILE A 539 11.44 12.63 29.06
C ILE A 539 11.01 13.13 30.43
N ASN A 540 9.71 13.15 30.66
CA ASN A 540 9.10 13.48 31.93
C ASN A 540 8.28 12.27 32.43
N ILE A 541 8.78 11.51 33.39
CA ILE A 541 8.14 10.27 33.82
C ILE A 541 7.70 10.32 35.26
N THR A 542 6.62 9.60 35.53
CA THR A 542 6.13 9.36 36.91
C THR A 542 6.56 8.00 37.42
N GLY A 543 7.17 7.17 36.60
CA GLY A 543 7.58 5.80 36.85
C GLY A 543 8.98 5.65 37.44
N ARG A 544 9.56 4.45 37.28
CA ARG A 544 10.80 4.08 37.95
C ARG A 544 12.05 4.68 37.31
N ASN A 545 12.22 4.57 35.99
CA ASN A 545 13.48 4.95 35.35
C ASN A 545 13.24 5.63 33.98
N GLY A 546 14.04 6.65 33.64
CA GLY A 546 14.10 7.23 32.29
C GLY A 546 14.62 6.20 31.31
N PHE A 547 15.73 5.56 31.65
CA PHE A 547 16.34 4.51 30.84
C PHE A 547 16.59 3.26 31.69
N TYR A 548 16.26 2.09 31.14
CA TYR A 548 16.69 0.79 31.65
C TYR A 548 17.33 0.02 30.47
N LEU A 549 18.67 0.07 30.41
CA LEU A 549 19.44 -0.40 29.27
C LEU A 549 20.42 -1.48 29.71
N GLN A 550 20.07 -2.74 29.47
CA GLN A 550 20.93 -3.89 29.77
C GLN A 550 21.33 -4.61 28.46
N TYR A 551 22.48 -5.25 28.46
CA TYR A 551 22.98 -6.07 27.36
C TYR A 551 23.00 -5.31 26.02
N MET A 552 23.59 -4.13 26.00
CA MET A 552 23.77 -3.31 24.82
C MET A 552 25.25 -3.21 24.42
N ARG A 553 25.52 -3.17 23.11
CA ARG A 553 26.86 -2.89 22.58
C ARG A 553 26.82 -1.69 21.65
N ASN A 554 27.83 -0.83 21.71
CA ASN A 554 27.95 0.37 20.86
C ASN A 554 26.69 1.25 20.94
N PHE A 555 26.42 1.80 22.11
CA PHE A 555 25.28 2.71 22.29
C PHE A 555 25.74 4.11 22.67
N PHE A 556 24.98 5.12 22.28
CA PHE A 556 25.21 6.51 22.56
C PHE A 556 23.98 7.14 23.16
N VAL A 557 24.13 7.82 24.28
CA VAL A 557 23.07 8.58 24.95
C VAL A 557 23.57 10.02 25.08
N LYS A 558 22.90 10.97 24.43
CA LYS A 558 23.36 12.35 24.36
C LYS A 558 22.22 13.36 24.38
N ASN A 559 22.40 14.48 25.06
CA ASN A 559 21.48 15.64 25.05
C ASN A 559 20.01 15.33 25.41
N ASN A 560 19.72 14.26 26.16
CA ASN A 560 18.36 14.00 26.59
C ASN A 560 18.05 14.78 27.87
N THR A 561 16.88 15.39 27.94
CA THR A 561 16.37 16.03 29.15
C THR A 561 15.45 15.05 29.88
N ILE A 562 15.78 14.67 31.12
CA ILE A 562 15.00 13.75 31.94
C ILE A 562 14.60 14.43 33.25
N THR A 563 13.31 14.48 33.51
CA THR A 563 12.76 15.08 34.74
C THR A 563 11.88 14.08 35.49
N ASN A 564 11.74 14.29 36.79
CA ASN A 564 10.89 13.49 37.68
C ASN A 564 11.28 12.01 37.83
N THR A 565 12.58 11.67 37.72
CA THR A 565 13.06 10.32 38.02
C THR A 565 13.99 10.32 39.21
N ASN A 566 13.90 9.27 40.02
CA ASN A 566 14.85 9.08 41.12
C ASN A 566 16.16 8.41 40.68
N ASP A 567 16.22 7.76 39.51
CA ASP A 567 17.42 7.03 39.10
C ASP A 567 17.63 6.88 37.58
N TYR A 568 18.90 7.01 37.18
CA TYR A 568 19.46 6.48 35.93
C TYR A 568 19.90 5.02 36.19
N ASN A 569 19.22 4.05 35.60
CA ASN A 569 19.75 2.69 35.59
C ASN A 569 20.30 2.37 34.20
N VAL A 570 21.53 2.77 33.95
CA VAL A 570 22.32 2.33 32.80
C VAL A 570 23.29 1.27 33.31
N ASP A 571 22.83 0.02 33.40
CA ASP A 571 23.70 -1.11 33.63
C ASP A 571 24.37 -1.47 32.30
N GLY A 572 25.28 -0.62 31.92
CA GLY A 572 26.02 -0.74 30.68
C GLY A 572 27.46 -1.09 30.96
N THR A 573 27.89 -2.26 30.58
CA THR A 573 29.32 -2.45 30.32
C THR A 573 29.74 -1.38 29.30
N ARG A 574 30.31 -0.30 29.82
CA ARG A 574 31.12 0.63 29.04
C ARG A 574 32.19 -0.17 28.32
N ARG A 575 32.10 -0.28 26.98
CA ARG A 575 33.28 -0.33 26.13
C ARG A 575 32.90 -0.11 24.68
#